data_06fdcaa9deffaa98f1beeb9f4d912b1d
#
_entry.id   06fdcaa9deffaa98f1beeb9f4d912b1d
#
_cell.length_a   1.000
_cell.length_b   1.000
_cell.length_c   1.000
_cell.angle_alpha   90.00
_cell.angle_beta   90.00
_cell.angle_gamma   90.00
#
_symmetry.space_group_name_H-M   'P 1'
#
loop_
_entity.id
_entity.type
_entity.pdbx_description
1 polymer ?
#
loop_
_entity_poly.entity_id
_entity_poly.type
_entity_poly.pdbx_seq_one_letter_code
_entity_poly.pdbx_strand_id
1 'polypeptide(L)'
;MQQVQEAISFTRRDSTWLLVPFVSTLTDEHSHPYVFQFNPSSQAESMVLAEYLASQEDTVNCVLIQPREGETVPASVQDVHAALQQYNIPTTTTTIRDILVDSLSMALMEDRENIIIFNTEKYSNLSALMPHLLSLVGMYKITLYSRYSWQSENILLPQIYTSVFHGDSISSEQYDMMYEEYFETLPSSQYPRYDLLGYDLTKHFLKLIQNPDTNTLQEPWDGVQSSIQYMPSSTHQGYENKKISVIRK
;
A
#
# COMPACT_ATOMS: atom_id res chain seq x y z
N MET A 1 -7.93 -11.78 -12.72
CA MET A 1 -9.39 -11.60 -12.43
C MET A 1 -10.22 -12.81 -12.84
N GLN A 2 -10.12 -13.37 -14.05
CA GLN A 2 -10.90 -14.56 -14.47
C GLN A 2 -10.78 -15.74 -13.49
N GLN A 3 -9.57 -16.08 -13.03
CA GLN A 3 -9.34 -17.16 -12.06
C GLN A 3 -10.05 -16.91 -10.72
N VAL A 4 -10.15 -15.67 -10.27
CA VAL A 4 -10.88 -15.31 -9.05
C VAL A 4 -12.37 -15.52 -9.23
N GLN A 5 -12.94 -15.14 -10.39
CA GLN A 5 -14.36 -15.36 -10.70
C GLN A 5 -14.70 -16.86 -10.72
N GLU A 6 -13.85 -17.67 -11.34
CA GLU A 6 -14.03 -19.12 -11.35
C GLU A 6 -14.00 -19.69 -9.92
N ALA A 7 -13.00 -19.28 -9.09
CA ALA A 7 -12.88 -19.72 -7.71
C ALA A 7 -14.10 -19.31 -6.85
N ILE A 8 -14.64 -18.13 -7.03
CA ILE A 8 -15.84 -17.64 -6.32
C ILE A 8 -17.05 -18.55 -6.59
N SER A 9 -17.17 -19.11 -7.79
CA SER A 9 -18.27 -20.03 -8.10
C SER A 9 -18.28 -21.29 -7.23
N PHE A 10 -17.09 -21.81 -6.88
CA PHE A 10 -16.95 -22.92 -5.94
C PHE A 10 -17.24 -22.48 -4.50
N THR A 11 -16.73 -21.33 -4.10
CA THR A 11 -16.96 -20.75 -2.77
C THR A 11 -18.46 -20.60 -2.47
N ARG A 12 -19.22 -20.12 -3.45
CA ARG A 12 -20.68 -19.96 -3.33
C ARG A 12 -21.41 -21.27 -3.11
N ARG A 13 -20.99 -22.34 -3.80
CA ARG A 13 -21.63 -23.65 -3.71
C ARG A 13 -21.39 -24.34 -2.40
N ASP A 14 -20.14 -24.26 -1.91
CA ASP A 14 -19.65 -25.13 -0.82
C ASP A 14 -19.44 -24.36 0.48
N SER A 15 -19.77 -23.06 0.55
CA SER A 15 -19.54 -22.17 1.70
C SER A 15 -18.07 -22.17 2.17
N THR A 16 -17.15 -22.32 1.23
CA THR A 16 -15.70 -22.41 1.48
C THR A 16 -15.12 -20.99 1.50
N TRP A 17 -14.19 -20.74 2.40
CA TRP A 17 -13.44 -19.50 2.42
C TRP A 17 -12.49 -19.41 1.24
N LEU A 18 -12.48 -18.26 0.57
CA LEU A 18 -11.57 -17.93 -0.52
C LEU A 18 -10.65 -16.79 -0.10
N LEU A 19 -9.38 -17.10 0.07
CA LEU A 19 -8.35 -16.10 0.30
C LEU A 19 -7.76 -15.63 -1.04
N VAL A 20 -7.74 -14.31 -1.25
CA VAL A 20 -7.22 -13.65 -2.44
C VAL A 20 -6.02 -12.78 -2.05
N PRO A 21 -4.78 -13.31 -2.14
CA PRO A 21 -3.60 -12.62 -1.60
C PRO A 21 -3.05 -11.50 -2.48
N PHE A 22 -3.27 -11.55 -3.82
CA PHE A 22 -2.55 -10.69 -4.77
C PHE A 22 -3.43 -9.70 -5.54
N VAL A 23 -4.70 -9.59 -5.19
CA VAL A 23 -5.64 -8.68 -5.86
C VAL A 23 -6.06 -7.59 -4.88
N SER A 24 -5.99 -6.34 -5.33
CA SER A 24 -6.40 -5.15 -4.57
C SER A 24 -7.68 -4.49 -5.12
N THR A 25 -8.26 -5.03 -6.18
CA THR A 25 -9.41 -4.44 -6.89
C THR A 25 -10.54 -5.44 -7.07
N LEU A 26 -11.06 -5.98 -5.98
CA LEU A 26 -12.31 -6.74 -6.02
C LEU A 26 -13.50 -5.76 -6.07
N THR A 27 -14.48 -6.11 -6.91
CA THR A 27 -15.72 -5.35 -7.11
C THR A 27 -16.93 -6.21 -6.76
N ASP A 28 -18.12 -5.64 -6.79
CA ASP A 28 -19.38 -6.36 -6.52
C ASP A 28 -19.58 -7.58 -7.40
N GLU A 29 -19.05 -7.61 -8.62
CA GLU A 29 -19.08 -8.81 -9.48
C GLU A 29 -18.32 -10.00 -8.89
N HIS A 30 -17.33 -9.71 -8.04
CA HIS A 30 -16.49 -10.68 -7.30
C HIS A 30 -16.99 -10.87 -5.86
N SER A 31 -18.20 -10.43 -5.58
CA SER A 31 -18.76 -10.33 -4.23
C SER A 31 -19.20 -11.68 -3.68
N HIS A 32 -18.71 -12.03 -2.51
CA HIS A 32 -19.23 -13.14 -1.71
C HIS A 32 -18.80 -12.97 -0.25
N PRO A 33 -19.67 -13.28 0.75
CA PRO A 33 -19.32 -13.12 2.18
C PRO A 33 -18.10 -13.93 2.65
N TYR A 34 -17.71 -14.97 1.91
CA TYR A 34 -16.57 -15.82 2.26
C TYR A 34 -15.27 -15.49 1.48
N VAL A 35 -15.22 -14.31 0.83
CA VAL A 35 -14.02 -13.83 0.14
C VAL A 35 -13.21 -12.93 1.06
N PHE A 36 -11.91 -13.21 1.18
CA PHE A 36 -10.95 -12.49 2.01
C PHE A 36 -9.84 -11.91 1.12
N GLN A 37 -9.88 -10.61 0.91
CA GLN A 37 -8.88 -9.88 0.14
C GLN A 37 -7.74 -9.47 1.08
N PHE A 38 -6.51 -9.94 0.81
CA PHE A 38 -5.34 -9.60 1.63
C PHE A 38 -4.73 -8.25 1.26
N ASN A 39 -4.47 -8.01 -0.04
CA ASN A 39 -3.98 -6.70 -0.46
C ASN A 39 -5.10 -5.67 -0.35
N PRO A 40 -4.92 -4.58 0.42
CA PRO A 40 -5.94 -3.56 0.57
C PRO A 40 -6.24 -2.85 -0.76
N SER A 41 -7.42 -2.27 -0.84
CA SER A 41 -7.77 -1.38 -1.94
C SER A 41 -6.99 -0.08 -1.87
N SER A 42 -6.79 0.58 -3.02
CA SER A 42 -6.15 1.89 -3.08
C SER A 42 -6.89 2.94 -2.24
N GLN A 43 -8.21 2.81 -2.12
CA GLN A 43 -9.01 3.65 -1.25
C GLN A 43 -8.63 3.48 0.22
N ALA A 44 -8.47 2.23 0.69
CA ALA A 44 -8.07 1.96 2.07
C ALA A 44 -6.66 2.48 2.38
N GLU A 45 -5.71 2.22 1.49
CA GLU A 45 -4.34 2.74 1.62
C GLU A 45 -4.30 4.27 1.66
N SER A 46 -5.07 4.92 0.77
CA SER A 46 -5.14 6.38 0.69
C SER A 46 -5.73 7.01 1.95
N MET A 47 -6.75 6.38 2.55
CA MET A 47 -7.34 6.84 3.81
C MET A 47 -6.35 6.76 4.96
N VAL A 48 -5.60 5.65 5.08
CA VAL A 48 -4.57 5.48 6.11
C VAL A 48 -3.44 6.49 5.94
N LEU A 49 -3.00 6.76 4.69
CA LEU A 49 -2.02 7.80 4.42
C LEU A 49 -2.52 9.18 4.86
N ALA A 50 -3.75 9.55 4.47
CA ALA A 50 -4.31 10.85 4.80
C ALA A 50 -4.51 11.04 6.31
N GLU A 51 -5.00 10.01 7.00
CA GLU A 51 -5.13 10.00 8.47
C GLU A 51 -3.76 10.18 9.15
N TYR A 52 -2.75 9.47 8.67
CA TYR A 52 -1.40 9.60 9.18
C TYR A 52 -0.85 11.02 8.97
N LEU A 53 -1.00 11.60 7.78
CA LEU A 53 -0.54 12.97 7.50
C LEU A 53 -1.29 14.02 8.31
N ALA A 54 -2.60 13.82 8.55
CA ALA A 54 -3.40 14.69 9.40
C ALA A 54 -3.04 14.61 10.89
N SER A 55 -2.49 13.48 11.34
CA SER A 55 -2.06 13.26 12.73
C SER A 55 -0.69 13.86 13.06
N GLN A 56 0.07 14.33 12.06
CA GLN A 56 1.36 14.96 12.29
C GLN A 56 1.20 16.30 13.01
N GLU A 57 2.10 16.61 13.94
CA GLU A 57 2.10 17.88 14.69
C GLU A 57 2.31 19.08 13.75
N ASP A 58 3.21 18.92 12.77
CA ASP A 58 3.50 19.91 11.76
C ASP A 58 2.58 19.73 10.55
N THR A 59 2.01 20.83 10.07
CA THR A 59 1.20 20.83 8.83
C THR A 59 2.09 20.48 7.63
N VAL A 60 1.73 19.43 6.90
CA VAL A 60 2.41 19.03 5.66
C VAL A 60 1.85 19.78 4.45
N ASN A 61 2.65 19.93 3.40
CA ASN A 61 2.22 20.41 2.08
C ASN A 61 2.26 19.22 1.10
N CYS A 62 1.12 18.79 0.58
CA CYS A 62 1.06 17.75 -0.43
C CYS A 62 1.14 18.35 -1.83
N VAL A 63 2.14 17.95 -2.60
CA VAL A 63 2.33 18.39 -4.00
C VAL A 63 1.98 17.25 -4.94
N LEU A 64 0.85 17.40 -5.64
CA LEU A 64 0.38 16.44 -6.64
C LEU A 64 1.01 16.76 -8.00
N ILE A 65 1.82 15.85 -8.51
CA ILE A 65 2.42 15.97 -9.82
C ILE A 65 1.54 15.26 -10.84
N GLN A 66 0.84 16.04 -11.66
CA GLN A 66 -0.10 15.58 -12.67
C GLN A 66 0.62 14.85 -13.82
N PRO A 67 -0.01 13.83 -14.43
CA PRO A 67 0.50 13.21 -15.64
C PRO A 67 0.55 14.22 -16.79
N ARG A 68 1.26 13.82 -17.85
CA ARG A 68 1.26 14.63 -19.07
C ARG A 68 -0.14 14.72 -19.65
N GLU A 69 -0.39 15.83 -20.36
CA GLU A 69 -1.66 16.03 -21.06
C GLU A 69 -1.99 14.83 -21.96
N GLY A 70 -3.21 14.32 -21.85
CA GLY A 70 -3.67 13.12 -22.56
C GLY A 70 -3.37 11.77 -21.87
N GLU A 71 -2.65 11.76 -20.73
CA GLU A 71 -2.52 10.56 -19.89
C GLU A 71 -3.68 10.51 -18.88
N THR A 72 -4.24 9.30 -18.71
CA THR A 72 -5.32 9.07 -17.72
C THR A 72 -4.73 9.02 -16.32
N VAL A 73 -5.36 9.71 -15.37
CA VAL A 73 -5.04 9.60 -13.94
C VAL A 73 -5.51 8.22 -13.44
N PRO A 74 -4.63 7.36 -12.89
CA PRO A 74 -5.03 6.11 -12.30
C PRO A 74 -6.04 6.27 -11.16
N ALA A 75 -6.95 5.30 -10.99
CA ALA A 75 -7.94 5.33 -9.90
C ALA A 75 -7.25 5.44 -8.52
N SER A 76 -6.15 4.74 -8.32
CA SER A 76 -5.35 4.79 -7.08
C SER A 76 -4.89 6.20 -6.70
N VAL A 77 -4.69 7.09 -7.68
CA VAL A 77 -4.30 8.48 -7.45
C VAL A 77 -5.51 9.36 -7.16
N GLN A 78 -6.64 9.07 -7.82
CA GLN A 78 -7.91 9.74 -7.50
C GLN A 78 -8.32 9.46 -6.05
N ASP A 79 -8.12 8.23 -5.56
CA ASP A 79 -8.37 7.83 -4.18
C ASP A 79 -7.49 8.63 -3.19
N VAL A 80 -6.20 8.80 -3.50
CA VAL A 80 -5.30 9.63 -2.67
C VAL A 80 -5.79 11.07 -2.62
N HIS A 81 -6.14 11.65 -3.77
CA HIS A 81 -6.65 13.02 -3.81
C HIS A 81 -7.94 13.17 -3.01
N ALA A 82 -8.89 12.27 -3.16
CA ALA A 82 -10.14 12.27 -2.40
C ALA A 82 -9.90 12.15 -0.89
N ALA A 83 -8.98 11.27 -0.46
CA ALA A 83 -8.63 11.10 0.94
C ALA A 83 -7.98 12.35 1.52
N LEU A 84 -7.04 12.99 0.82
CA LEU A 84 -6.42 14.24 1.26
C LEU A 84 -7.44 15.36 1.43
N GLN A 85 -8.39 15.47 0.51
CA GLN A 85 -9.50 16.46 0.61
C GLN A 85 -10.40 16.18 1.83
N GLN A 86 -10.73 14.92 2.09
CA GLN A 86 -11.57 14.52 3.24
C GLN A 86 -10.94 14.93 4.58
N TYR A 87 -9.61 14.86 4.70
CA TYR A 87 -8.86 15.27 5.88
C TYR A 87 -8.44 16.74 5.87
N ASN A 88 -8.89 17.54 4.87
CA ASN A 88 -8.54 18.95 4.71
C ASN A 88 -7.02 19.21 4.64
N ILE A 89 -6.26 18.29 4.06
CA ILE A 89 -4.82 18.45 3.91
C ILE A 89 -4.53 19.40 2.74
N PRO A 90 -3.71 20.44 2.95
CA PRO A 90 -3.34 21.38 1.89
C PRO A 90 -2.68 20.65 0.71
N THR A 91 -3.18 20.93 -0.49
CA THR A 91 -2.74 20.23 -1.69
C THR A 91 -2.47 21.23 -2.81
N THR A 92 -1.27 21.22 -3.34
CA THR A 92 -0.87 22.01 -4.52
C THR A 92 -0.68 21.09 -5.71
N THR A 93 -1.14 21.48 -6.89
CA THR A 93 -1.03 20.68 -8.10
C THR A 93 -0.08 21.34 -9.09
N THR A 94 0.85 20.57 -9.65
CA THR A 94 1.74 20.99 -10.74
C THR A 94 1.78 19.93 -11.84
N THR A 95 2.14 20.31 -13.08
CA THR A 95 2.21 19.39 -14.22
C THR A 95 3.65 19.06 -14.60
N ILE A 96 3.88 17.88 -15.18
CA ILE A 96 5.22 17.48 -15.61
C ILE A 96 5.78 18.38 -16.72
N ARG A 97 4.92 19.05 -17.51
CA ARG A 97 5.35 20.00 -18.55
C ARG A 97 5.87 21.31 -17.96
N ASP A 98 5.29 21.73 -16.85
CA ASP A 98 5.63 22.97 -16.17
C ASP A 98 6.77 22.79 -15.16
N ILE A 99 7.36 21.60 -15.08
CA ILE A 99 8.51 21.32 -14.24
C ILE A 99 9.80 21.87 -14.89
N LEU A 100 9.78 23.16 -15.13
CA LEU A 100 10.95 23.98 -14.92
C LEU A 100 11.18 24.05 -13.41
N VAL A 101 12.41 24.04 -12.97
CA VAL A 101 12.77 24.10 -11.53
C VAL A 101 11.96 25.18 -10.81
N ASP A 102 11.65 26.30 -11.52
CA ASP A 102 10.90 27.43 -10.99
C ASP A 102 9.43 27.10 -10.66
N SER A 103 8.72 26.33 -11.49
CA SER A 103 7.31 26.00 -11.22
C SER A 103 7.16 24.94 -10.11
N LEU A 104 8.12 24.03 -9.96
CA LEU A 104 8.13 23.11 -8.85
C LEU A 104 8.45 23.83 -7.54
N SER A 105 9.43 24.73 -7.53
CA SER A 105 9.77 25.52 -6.34
C SER A 105 8.62 26.40 -5.85
N MET A 106 7.77 26.90 -6.75
CA MET A 106 6.56 27.66 -6.38
C MET A 106 5.49 26.80 -5.69
N ALA A 107 5.49 25.50 -5.89
CA ALA A 107 4.57 24.57 -5.23
C ALA A 107 5.08 24.09 -3.86
N LEU A 108 6.36 24.29 -3.55
CA LEU A 108 6.99 23.87 -2.31
C LEU A 108 6.92 24.96 -1.25
N MET A 109 6.88 24.56 0.02
CA MET A 109 6.89 25.44 1.20
C MET A 109 8.17 25.20 2.00
N GLU A 110 8.87 26.29 2.39
CA GLU A 110 10.14 26.21 3.11
C GLU A 110 9.97 25.79 4.57
N ASP A 111 8.85 26.18 5.18
CA ASP A 111 8.52 25.99 6.59
C ASP A 111 7.87 24.64 6.90
N ARG A 112 7.66 23.78 5.89
CA ARG A 112 6.90 22.52 6.00
C ARG A 112 7.59 21.37 5.31
N GLU A 113 7.19 20.17 5.68
CA GLU A 113 7.51 18.98 4.90
C GLU A 113 6.63 18.92 3.66
N ASN A 114 7.26 18.77 2.50
CA ASN A 114 6.58 18.67 1.20
C ASN A 114 6.50 17.21 0.80
N ILE A 115 5.29 16.66 0.78
CA ILE A 115 5.01 15.29 0.35
C ILE A 115 4.71 15.29 -1.14
N ILE A 116 5.62 14.76 -1.94
CA ILE A 116 5.48 14.67 -3.39
C ILE A 116 4.70 13.43 -3.76
N ILE A 117 3.56 13.60 -4.43
CA ILE A 117 2.67 12.52 -4.85
C ILE A 117 2.55 12.54 -6.38
N PHE A 118 2.95 11.45 -7.01
CA PHE A 118 2.86 11.31 -8.46
C PHE A 118 1.49 10.79 -8.91
N ASN A 119 0.89 11.47 -9.86
CA ASN A 119 -0.33 11.06 -10.56
C ASN A 119 -0.08 10.00 -11.64
N THR A 120 0.90 9.14 -11.42
CA THR A 120 1.24 8.05 -12.34
C THR A 120 1.93 6.94 -11.57
N GLU A 121 1.74 5.71 -12.02
CA GLU A 121 2.45 4.55 -11.46
C GLU A 121 3.75 4.23 -12.22
N LYS A 122 4.04 5.00 -13.29
CA LYS A 122 5.22 4.77 -14.11
C LYS A 122 6.48 5.33 -13.43
N TYR A 123 7.40 4.44 -13.05
CA TYR A 123 8.69 4.83 -12.48
C TYR A 123 9.51 5.76 -13.41
N SER A 124 9.37 5.61 -14.73
CA SER A 124 10.06 6.50 -15.69
C SER A 124 9.73 7.99 -15.51
N ASN A 125 8.51 8.31 -15.06
CA ASN A 125 8.12 9.69 -14.79
C ASN A 125 8.80 10.22 -13.51
N LEU A 126 8.89 9.39 -12.47
CA LEU A 126 9.66 9.71 -11.26
C LEU A 126 11.14 9.89 -11.59
N SER A 127 11.74 8.96 -12.33
CA SER A 127 13.16 8.99 -12.70
C SER A 127 13.52 10.26 -13.48
N ALA A 128 12.63 10.70 -14.38
CA ALA A 128 12.82 11.96 -15.14
C ALA A 128 12.80 13.19 -14.25
N LEU A 129 12.01 13.18 -13.15
CA LEU A 129 11.89 14.31 -12.24
C LEU A 129 12.94 14.31 -11.12
N MET A 130 13.54 13.16 -10.83
CA MET A 130 14.45 12.98 -9.70
C MET A 130 15.59 14.00 -9.64
N PRO A 131 16.30 14.36 -10.75
CA PRO A 131 17.35 15.37 -10.70
C PRO A 131 16.84 16.75 -10.24
N HIS A 132 15.63 17.13 -10.63
CA HIS A 132 15.01 18.40 -10.22
C HIS A 132 14.65 18.39 -8.73
N LEU A 133 14.05 17.31 -8.23
CA LEU A 133 13.74 17.17 -6.81
C LEU A 133 15.02 17.20 -5.95
N LEU A 134 16.07 16.50 -6.36
CA LEU A 134 17.34 16.48 -5.65
C LEU A 134 18.03 17.86 -5.61
N SER A 135 17.89 18.67 -6.64
CA SER A 135 18.43 20.04 -6.65
C SER A 135 17.77 20.96 -5.61
N LEU A 136 16.55 20.63 -5.16
CA LEU A 136 15.75 21.42 -4.23
C LEU A 136 15.85 20.95 -2.77
N VAL A 137 16.41 19.77 -2.50
CA VAL A 137 16.51 19.18 -1.14
C VAL A 137 17.29 20.05 -0.16
N GLY A 138 18.24 20.89 -0.67
CA GLY A 138 18.99 21.81 0.19
C GLY A 138 18.19 22.99 0.72
N MET A 139 17.06 23.31 0.08
CA MET A 139 16.17 24.45 0.41
C MET A 139 14.84 24.01 1.04
N TYR A 140 14.38 22.83 0.67
CA TYR A 140 13.07 22.32 1.09
C TYR A 140 13.18 20.92 1.72
N LYS A 141 12.34 20.63 2.72
CA LYS A 141 12.15 19.27 3.20
C LYS A 141 11.25 18.56 2.21
N ILE A 142 11.79 17.59 1.49
CA ILE A 142 11.08 16.84 0.43
C ILE A 142 11.03 15.37 0.83
N THR A 143 9.82 14.80 0.85
CA THR A 143 9.56 13.38 1.05
C THR A 143 8.69 12.87 -0.10
N LEU A 144 9.06 11.74 -0.69
CA LEU A 144 8.29 11.12 -1.78
C LEU A 144 7.26 10.17 -1.20
N TYR A 145 5.98 10.30 -1.60
CA TYR A 145 5.02 9.21 -1.45
C TYR A 145 5.33 8.15 -2.50
N SER A 146 5.98 7.08 -2.04
CA SER A 146 6.47 6.00 -2.88
C SER A 146 5.38 4.94 -3.09
N ARG A 147 5.46 4.25 -4.21
CA ARG A 147 4.64 3.07 -4.51
C ARG A 147 5.38 1.80 -4.10
N TYR A 148 4.62 0.79 -3.68
CA TYR A 148 5.20 -0.53 -3.40
C TYR A 148 6.03 -1.07 -4.58
N SER A 149 5.56 -0.87 -5.81
CA SER A 149 6.26 -1.26 -7.03
C SER A 149 7.60 -0.55 -7.28
N TRP A 150 7.88 0.54 -6.55
CA TRP A 150 9.14 1.30 -6.67
C TRP A 150 10.16 0.97 -5.59
N GLN A 151 9.84 0.07 -4.66
CA GLN A 151 10.72 -0.22 -3.52
C GLN A 151 12.03 -0.92 -3.91
N SER A 152 12.05 -1.62 -5.07
CA SER A 152 13.26 -2.19 -5.64
C SER A 152 14.18 -1.16 -6.30
N GLU A 153 13.69 0.08 -6.48
CA GLU A 153 14.42 1.13 -7.14
C GLU A 153 15.30 1.92 -6.16
N ASN A 154 16.44 2.40 -6.64
CA ASN A 154 17.34 3.21 -5.82
C ASN A 154 16.87 4.67 -5.78
N ILE A 155 15.93 4.97 -4.89
CA ILE A 155 15.37 6.31 -4.70
C ILE A 155 16.17 7.02 -3.60
N LEU A 156 16.80 8.16 -3.96
CA LEU A 156 17.68 8.92 -3.07
C LEU A 156 16.96 9.93 -2.16
N LEU A 157 15.64 10.02 -2.26
CA LEU A 157 14.83 10.89 -1.41
C LEU A 157 14.28 10.12 -0.22
N PRO A 158 14.04 10.78 0.93
CA PRO A 158 13.19 10.24 1.97
C PRO A 158 11.85 9.78 1.41
N GLN A 159 11.38 8.65 1.86
CA GLN A 159 10.16 8.03 1.33
C GLN A 159 9.14 7.79 2.43
N ILE A 160 7.88 7.90 2.07
CA ILE A 160 6.71 7.45 2.84
C ILE A 160 5.88 6.53 1.95
N TYR A 161 5.42 5.41 2.47
CA TYR A 161 4.55 4.49 1.74
C TYR A 161 3.66 3.70 2.68
N THR A 162 2.55 3.18 2.15
CA THR A 162 1.62 2.30 2.85
C THR A 162 1.99 0.84 2.62
N SER A 163 1.86 0.00 3.64
CA SER A 163 2.19 -1.43 3.53
C SER A 163 1.39 -2.27 4.52
N VAL A 164 1.05 -3.48 4.12
CA VAL A 164 0.54 -4.56 5.00
C VAL A 164 1.67 -5.45 5.52
N PHE A 165 2.88 -5.18 5.10
CA PHE A 165 4.08 -5.87 5.57
C PHE A 165 4.80 -5.02 6.59
N HIS A 166 5.39 -5.66 7.60
CA HIS A 166 6.32 -4.99 8.50
C HIS A 166 7.54 -4.50 7.71
N GLY A 167 8.21 -3.48 8.18
CA GLY A 167 9.46 -3.01 7.55
C GLY A 167 10.61 -3.98 7.76
N ASP A 168 11.83 -3.53 7.42
CA ASP A 168 13.06 -4.34 7.39
C ASP A 168 13.52 -4.96 8.74
N SER A 169 12.78 -4.76 9.83
CA SER A 169 13.14 -5.19 11.20
C SER A 169 12.60 -6.56 11.62
N ILE A 170 12.22 -7.41 10.67
CA ILE A 170 11.58 -8.70 10.96
C ILE A 170 12.65 -9.73 11.34
N SER A 171 12.47 -10.35 12.51
CA SER A 171 13.19 -11.56 12.87
C SER A 171 12.47 -12.78 12.29
N SER A 172 12.95 -13.29 11.17
CA SER A 172 12.46 -14.52 10.55
C SER A 172 13.29 -15.76 10.92
N GLU A 173 14.26 -15.63 11.83
CA GLU A 173 15.23 -16.66 12.16
C GLU A 173 14.59 -18.04 12.48
N GLN A 174 13.56 -18.05 13.32
CA GLN A 174 12.89 -19.29 13.68
C GLN A 174 12.20 -19.94 12.48
N TYR A 175 11.58 -19.13 11.62
CA TYR A 175 10.96 -19.63 10.39
C TYR A 175 12.02 -20.13 9.41
N ASP A 176 13.11 -19.40 9.24
CA ASP A 176 14.20 -19.74 8.32
C ASP A 176 14.85 -21.08 8.70
N MET A 177 15.08 -21.31 9.99
CA MET A 177 15.58 -22.60 10.49
C MET A 177 14.61 -23.75 10.20
N MET A 178 13.32 -23.54 10.47
CA MET A 178 12.29 -24.56 10.15
C MET A 178 12.19 -24.82 8.65
N TYR A 179 12.28 -23.79 7.83
CA TYR A 179 12.21 -23.89 6.39
C TYR A 179 13.39 -24.70 5.84
N GLU A 180 14.62 -24.40 6.29
CA GLU A 180 15.84 -25.11 5.90
C GLU A 180 15.80 -26.57 6.33
N GLU A 181 15.35 -26.85 7.57
CA GLU A 181 15.20 -28.23 8.08
C GLU A 181 14.22 -29.04 7.24
N TYR A 182 13.11 -28.43 6.79
CA TYR A 182 12.03 -29.15 6.11
C TYR A 182 12.25 -29.29 4.60
N PHE A 183 12.82 -28.24 3.97
CA PHE A 183 12.98 -28.19 2.52
C PHE A 183 14.43 -28.42 2.05
N GLU A 184 15.38 -28.57 2.95
CA GLU A 184 16.81 -28.76 2.68
C GLU A 184 17.40 -27.65 1.79
N THR A 185 16.81 -26.43 1.87
CA THR A 185 17.23 -25.25 1.08
C THR A 185 16.95 -23.98 1.85
N LEU A 186 17.74 -22.94 1.59
CA LEU A 186 17.51 -21.61 2.19
C LEU A 186 16.27 -20.95 1.59
N PRO A 187 15.47 -20.26 2.41
CA PRO A 187 14.36 -19.46 1.91
C PRO A 187 14.84 -18.29 1.05
N SER A 188 13.93 -17.70 0.25
CA SER A 188 14.24 -16.52 -0.56
C SER A 188 14.64 -15.34 0.32
N SER A 189 15.67 -14.59 -0.10
CA SER A 189 16.03 -13.30 0.52
C SER A 189 15.29 -12.11 -0.08
N GLN A 190 14.46 -12.33 -1.11
CA GLN A 190 13.73 -11.27 -1.80
C GLN A 190 12.53 -10.80 -0.95
N TYR A 191 12.41 -9.51 -0.71
CA TYR A 191 11.30 -8.92 0.04
C TYR A 191 10.26 -8.29 -0.91
N PRO A 192 8.93 -8.47 -0.66
CA PRO A 192 8.39 -9.33 0.39
C PRO A 192 8.61 -10.81 0.08
N ARG A 193 8.77 -11.61 1.11
CA ARG A 193 8.93 -13.04 0.99
C ARG A 193 7.56 -13.69 0.88
N TYR A 194 7.28 -14.34 -0.26
CA TYR A 194 5.99 -15.00 -0.49
C TYR A 194 5.82 -16.31 0.29
N ASP A 195 6.91 -16.95 0.69
CA ASP A 195 6.92 -18.10 1.59
C ASP A 195 6.45 -17.68 3.00
N LEU A 196 6.96 -16.55 3.53
CA LEU A 196 6.48 -15.97 4.80
C LEU A 196 5.03 -15.51 4.71
N LEU A 197 4.60 -14.91 3.59
CA LEU A 197 3.21 -14.54 3.39
C LEU A 197 2.30 -15.77 3.45
N GLY A 198 2.68 -16.85 2.77
CA GLY A 198 1.94 -18.12 2.82
C GLY A 198 1.85 -18.69 4.24
N TYR A 199 2.95 -18.66 4.99
CA TYR A 199 3.00 -19.07 6.38
C TYR A 199 2.09 -18.22 7.28
N ASP A 200 2.20 -16.90 7.20
CA ASP A 200 1.42 -15.97 8.01
C ASP A 200 -0.09 -16.12 7.75
N LEU A 201 -0.49 -16.15 6.48
CA LEU A 201 -1.89 -16.33 6.09
C LEU A 201 -2.44 -17.68 6.56
N THR A 202 -1.68 -18.76 6.36
CA THR A 202 -2.08 -20.10 6.82
C THR A 202 -2.27 -20.14 8.33
N LYS A 203 -1.33 -19.59 9.08
CA LYS A 203 -1.37 -19.56 10.55
C LYS A 203 -2.56 -18.73 11.06
N HIS A 204 -2.81 -17.58 10.44
CA HIS A 204 -3.96 -16.73 10.78
C HIS A 204 -5.30 -17.49 10.54
N PHE A 205 -5.48 -18.07 9.36
CA PHE A 205 -6.71 -18.80 9.03
C PHE A 205 -6.91 -20.07 9.85
N LEU A 206 -5.84 -20.79 10.20
CA LEU A 206 -5.93 -21.93 11.14
C LEU A 206 -6.43 -21.48 12.51
N LYS A 207 -5.97 -20.34 13.02
CA LYS A 207 -6.48 -19.75 14.27
C LYS A 207 -7.97 -19.42 14.17
N LEU A 208 -8.39 -18.85 13.03
CA LEU A 208 -9.81 -18.50 12.79
C LEU A 208 -10.70 -19.76 12.72
N ILE A 209 -10.23 -20.84 12.09
CA ILE A 209 -10.97 -22.12 12.01
C ILE A 209 -11.14 -22.73 13.41
N GLN A 210 -10.13 -22.62 14.26
CA GLN A 210 -10.19 -23.12 15.64
C GLN A 210 -11.13 -22.31 16.54
N ASN A 211 -11.25 -21.01 16.27
CA ASN A 211 -12.07 -20.07 17.02
C ASN A 211 -12.92 -19.21 16.06
N PRO A 212 -14.01 -19.75 15.49
CA PRO A 212 -14.77 -19.10 14.44
C PRO A 212 -15.71 -18.00 14.96
N ASP A 213 -15.22 -17.11 15.82
CA ASP A 213 -15.94 -15.92 16.26
C ASP A 213 -15.64 -14.75 15.28
N THR A 214 -16.68 -14.03 14.89
CA THR A 214 -16.55 -12.81 14.06
C THR A 214 -15.64 -11.77 14.70
N ASN A 215 -15.57 -11.71 16.02
CA ASN A 215 -14.65 -10.83 16.74
C ASN A 215 -13.19 -11.19 16.48
N THR A 216 -12.86 -12.49 16.45
CA THR A 216 -11.50 -12.98 16.17
C THR A 216 -11.02 -12.59 14.76
N LEU A 217 -11.94 -12.52 13.79
CA LEU A 217 -11.64 -12.07 12.42
C LEU A 217 -11.22 -10.59 12.38
N GLN A 218 -11.86 -9.76 13.21
CA GLN A 218 -11.64 -8.32 13.26
C GLN A 218 -10.53 -7.92 14.22
N GLU A 219 -10.01 -8.84 15.04
CA GLU A 219 -8.84 -8.57 15.87
C GLU A 219 -7.59 -8.39 15.02
N PRO A 220 -6.80 -7.33 15.26
CA PRO A 220 -5.52 -7.18 14.58
C PRO A 220 -4.58 -8.32 14.97
N TRP A 221 -3.91 -8.89 13.97
CA TRP A 221 -2.93 -9.95 14.15
C TRP A 221 -1.65 -9.62 13.37
N ASP A 222 -0.50 -9.80 14.03
CA ASP A 222 0.80 -9.60 13.42
C ASP A 222 1.50 -10.96 13.27
N GLY A 223 1.79 -11.31 12.03
CA GLY A 223 2.57 -12.47 11.63
C GLY A 223 4.07 -12.21 11.69
N VAL A 224 4.84 -13.06 11.03
CA VAL A 224 6.29 -12.86 10.91
C VAL A 224 6.59 -11.65 10.00
N GLN A 225 5.89 -11.52 8.88
CA GLN A 225 6.09 -10.46 7.90
C GLN A 225 4.85 -9.59 7.71
N SER A 226 3.66 -10.12 7.96
CA SER A 226 2.39 -9.51 7.52
C SER A 226 1.55 -9.06 8.70
N SER A 227 0.89 -7.91 8.53
CA SER A 227 -0.15 -7.43 9.45
C SER A 227 -1.52 -7.72 8.87
N ILE A 228 -2.44 -8.31 9.66
CA ILE A 228 -3.75 -8.75 9.20
C ILE A 228 -4.83 -8.30 10.15
N GLN A 229 -5.89 -7.71 9.59
CA GLN A 229 -7.15 -7.41 10.25
C GLN A 229 -8.26 -7.37 9.20
N TYR A 230 -9.08 -8.40 9.18
CA TYR A 230 -10.16 -8.47 8.19
C TYR A 230 -11.39 -7.72 8.67
N MET A 231 -11.75 -6.67 7.94
CA MET A 231 -12.97 -5.90 8.15
C MET A 231 -13.88 -6.04 6.92
N PRO A 232 -15.20 -5.84 7.05
CA PRO A 232 -16.07 -5.77 5.88
C PRO A 232 -15.53 -4.79 4.85
N SER A 233 -15.47 -5.21 3.59
CA SER A 233 -15.00 -4.35 2.51
C SER A 233 -16.04 -3.29 2.14
N SER A 234 -15.58 -2.12 1.70
CA SER A 234 -16.43 -1.06 1.14
C SER A 234 -16.68 -1.25 -0.37
N THR A 235 -15.93 -2.14 -1.04
CA THR A 235 -15.97 -2.32 -2.49
C THR A 235 -16.60 -3.63 -2.94
N HIS A 236 -16.79 -4.59 -2.02
CA HIS A 236 -17.42 -5.89 -2.30
C HIS A 236 -18.02 -6.49 -1.01
N GLN A 237 -18.87 -7.53 -1.11
CA GLN A 237 -19.54 -8.11 0.07
C GLN A 237 -18.64 -8.94 1.00
N GLY A 238 -17.36 -9.15 0.66
CA GLY A 238 -16.44 -9.93 1.47
C GLY A 238 -15.70 -9.09 2.51
N TYR A 239 -14.53 -9.57 2.87
CA TYR A 239 -13.64 -8.95 3.83
C TYR A 239 -12.36 -8.46 3.15
N GLU A 240 -11.83 -7.35 3.64
CA GLU A 240 -10.59 -6.75 3.19
C GLU A 240 -9.65 -6.55 4.38
N ASN A 241 -8.36 -6.80 4.19
CA ASN A 241 -7.36 -6.49 5.19
C ASN A 241 -7.21 -4.97 5.35
N LYS A 242 -7.52 -4.46 6.54
CA LYS A 242 -7.42 -3.03 6.89
C LYS A 242 -6.23 -2.72 7.81
N LYS A 243 -5.41 -3.71 8.16
CA LYS A 243 -4.19 -3.51 8.95
C LYS A 243 -3.07 -2.99 8.04
N ILE A 244 -3.12 -1.69 7.77
CA ILE A 244 -2.18 -0.99 6.91
C ILE A 244 -1.31 -0.10 7.79
N SER A 245 0.00 -0.15 7.61
CA SER A 245 0.96 0.72 8.27
C SER A 245 1.50 1.76 7.29
N VAL A 246 1.85 2.94 7.82
CA VAL A 246 2.62 3.94 7.09
C VAL A 246 4.08 3.80 7.51
N ILE A 247 4.95 3.59 6.53
CA ILE A 247 6.38 3.38 6.74
C ILE A 247 7.13 4.58 6.18
N ARG A 248 8.09 5.09 6.96
CA ARG A 248 9.08 6.08 6.51
C ARG A 248 10.43 5.40 6.32
N LYS A 249 11.10 5.70 5.20
CA LYS A 249 12.44 5.18 4.86
C LYS A 249 13.37 6.32 4.49
#